data_2233c235c9bb7bff33d5fff8af341c3a
#
_entry.id   2233c235c9bb7bff33d5fff8af341c3a
#
_cell.length_a   1.000
_cell.length_b   1.000
_cell.length_c   1.000
_cell.angle_alpha   90.00
_cell.angle_beta   90.00
_cell.angle_gamma   90.00
#
_symmetry.space_group_name_H-M   'P 1'
#
loop_
_entity.id
_entity.type
_entity.pdbx_description
1 polymer ?
#
loop_
_entity_poly.entity_id
_entity_poly.type
_entity_poly.pdbx_seq_one_letter_code
_entity_poly.pdbx_strand_id
1 'polypeptide(L)'
;KENGMIQIEQFRYGDNLAYLLYGKTAAMAIDGGAWQEILTFLKQHGLSLRFVTNTHRHYDHTPGDDHLLGKTKAAFLDCRTLADHEKILLDGEPVVVYRTPGHSKDSVCFHAGNDLITGDTLFNATIGNCFTGDLRGFFESIQRLMALPDDTRIFAGHDYVRDSLTFARHLEPDNPAIERFRQTCDPYFLYSTLAQEKKMNPYLRFNEEPIVRLLQKRKLPRATEWERWQSLMTIE
;
A
#
# COMPACT_ATOMS: atom_id res chain seq x y z
N LYS A 1 3.06 -18.59 -25.93
CA LYS A 1 1.93 -18.41 -24.98
C LYS A 1 2.23 -17.13 -24.25
N GLU A 2 1.51 -16.06 -24.58
CA GLU A 2 1.52 -14.84 -23.78
C GLU A 2 0.91 -15.23 -22.42
N ASN A 3 1.74 -15.31 -21.38
CA ASN A 3 1.28 -15.43 -20.01
C ASN A 3 0.46 -14.16 -19.73
N GLY A 4 -0.80 -14.34 -19.38
CA GLY A 4 -1.69 -13.22 -19.09
C GLY A 4 -1.30 -12.57 -17.78
N MET A 5 -0.46 -11.54 -17.85
CA MET A 5 -0.04 -10.73 -16.70
C MET A 5 -1.28 -10.12 -16.04
N ILE A 6 -1.39 -10.20 -14.72
CA ILE A 6 -2.41 -9.46 -13.97
C ILE A 6 -2.18 -7.97 -14.19
N GLN A 7 -3.25 -7.24 -14.47
CA GLN A 7 -3.27 -5.80 -14.58
C GLN A 7 -3.94 -5.20 -13.34
N ILE A 8 -3.64 -3.94 -13.07
CA ILE A 8 -4.24 -3.19 -11.97
C ILE A 8 -4.95 -1.96 -12.51
N GLU A 9 -6.16 -1.71 -12.03
CA GLU A 9 -6.90 -0.47 -12.22
C GLU A 9 -7.12 0.18 -10.86
N GLN A 10 -7.03 1.51 -10.81
CA GLN A 10 -7.16 2.31 -9.60
C GLN A 10 -8.39 3.21 -9.70
N PHE A 11 -9.21 3.22 -8.68
CA PHE A 11 -10.39 4.07 -8.56
C PHE A 11 -10.31 4.92 -7.30
N ARG A 12 -11.01 6.05 -7.29
CA ARG A 12 -11.04 6.97 -6.15
C ARG A 12 -12.44 7.07 -5.56
N TYR A 13 -12.51 7.17 -4.24
CA TYR A 13 -13.72 7.51 -3.51
C TYR A 13 -13.34 8.36 -2.28
N GLY A 14 -13.56 9.68 -2.38
CA GLY A 14 -12.95 10.62 -1.45
C GLY A 14 -11.42 10.68 -1.62
N ASP A 15 -10.69 10.52 -0.54
CA ASP A 15 -9.23 10.38 -0.50
C ASP A 15 -8.75 8.92 -0.49
N ASN A 16 -9.69 7.96 -0.38
CA ASN A 16 -9.39 6.54 -0.48
C ASN A 16 -9.15 6.09 -1.93
N LEU A 17 -8.33 5.04 -2.06
CA LEU A 17 -8.02 4.37 -3.32
C LEU A 17 -8.54 2.92 -3.29
N ALA A 18 -9.36 2.57 -4.28
CA ALA A 18 -9.85 1.22 -4.52
C ALA A 18 -9.10 0.60 -5.69
N TYR A 19 -8.92 -0.70 -5.68
CA TYR A 19 -8.17 -1.40 -6.70
C TYR A 19 -8.94 -2.57 -7.29
N LEU A 20 -8.76 -2.77 -8.59
CA LEU A 20 -9.20 -3.96 -9.29
C LEU A 20 -7.97 -4.63 -9.92
N LEU A 21 -7.59 -5.78 -9.40
CA LEU A 21 -6.66 -6.67 -10.07
C LEU A 21 -7.45 -7.51 -11.08
N TYR A 22 -6.99 -7.59 -12.34
CA TYR A 22 -7.71 -8.35 -13.35
C TYR A 22 -6.78 -9.03 -14.36
N GLY A 23 -7.19 -10.21 -14.78
CA GLY A 23 -6.59 -10.95 -15.88
C GLY A 23 -7.44 -10.85 -17.16
N LYS A 24 -7.49 -11.93 -17.93
CA LYS A 24 -8.25 -11.98 -19.20
C LYS A 24 -9.77 -12.05 -19.01
N THR A 25 -10.23 -12.72 -17.95
CA THR A 25 -11.65 -13.02 -17.72
C THR A 25 -12.11 -12.74 -16.30
N ALA A 26 -11.20 -12.77 -15.35
CA ALA A 26 -11.47 -12.69 -13.92
C ALA A 26 -10.88 -11.42 -13.30
N ALA A 27 -11.56 -10.92 -12.27
CA ALA A 27 -11.12 -9.76 -11.51
C ALA A 27 -11.28 -9.98 -9.99
N MET A 28 -10.49 -9.26 -9.21
CA MET A 28 -10.50 -9.19 -7.76
C MET A 28 -10.52 -7.74 -7.32
N ALA A 29 -11.57 -7.34 -6.58
CA ALA A 29 -11.67 -6.02 -6.00
C ALA A 29 -11.04 -5.98 -4.61
N ILE A 30 -10.22 -4.96 -4.36
CA ILE A 30 -9.54 -4.72 -3.09
C ILE A 30 -9.90 -3.31 -2.63
N ASP A 31 -10.42 -3.17 -1.39
CA ASP A 31 -10.91 -1.92 -0.82
C ASP A 31 -11.94 -1.22 -1.74
N GLY A 32 -12.93 -1.99 -2.20
CA GLY A 32 -13.80 -1.68 -3.34
C GLY A 32 -14.84 -0.57 -3.11
N GLY A 33 -14.51 0.51 -2.36
CA GLY A 33 -15.42 1.61 -2.05
C GLY A 33 -15.97 2.34 -3.29
N ALA A 34 -15.21 2.43 -4.38
CA ALA A 34 -15.65 2.92 -5.69
C ALA A 34 -16.45 1.86 -6.48
N TRP A 35 -17.39 1.19 -5.83
CA TRP A 35 -18.07 0.02 -6.38
C TRP A 35 -18.83 0.28 -7.67
N GLN A 36 -19.35 1.48 -7.92
CA GLN A 36 -20.09 1.85 -9.13
C GLN A 36 -19.16 1.88 -10.35
N GLU A 37 -18.01 2.50 -10.20
CA GLU A 37 -16.96 2.59 -11.21
C GLU A 37 -16.37 1.20 -11.49
N ILE A 38 -16.14 0.41 -10.46
CA ILE A 38 -15.66 -0.99 -10.57
C ILE A 38 -16.65 -1.82 -11.38
N LEU A 39 -17.96 -1.77 -11.06
CA LEU A 39 -18.99 -2.50 -11.82
C LEU A 39 -19.09 -2.05 -13.27
N THR A 40 -18.93 -0.75 -13.52
CA THR A 40 -18.91 -0.18 -14.87
C THR A 40 -17.73 -0.69 -15.67
N PHE A 41 -16.54 -0.68 -15.06
CA PHE A 41 -15.30 -1.20 -15.67
C PHE A 41 -15.43 -2.70 -16.01
N LEU A 42 -15.90 -3.51 -15.06
CA LEU A 42 -16.12 -4.94 -15.27
C LEU A 42 -17.04 -5.22 -16.47
N LYS A 43 -18.13 -4.46 -16.58
CA LYS A 43 -19.09 -4.59 -17.71
C LYS A 43 -18.45 -4.19 -19.03
N GLN A 44 -17.72 -3.08 -19.07
CA GLN A 44 -17.07 -2.58 -20.28
C GLN A 44 -16.02 -3.53 -20.83
N HIS A 45 -15.30 -4.24 -19.93
CA HIS A 45 -14.22 -5.16 -20.29
C HIS A 45 -14.65 -6.63 -20.33
N GLY A 46 -15.93 -6.93 -20.07
CA GLY A 46 -16.43 -8.33 -20.08
C GLY A 46 -15.82 -9.20 -18.99
N LEU A 47 -15.40 -8.60 -17.85
CA LEU A 47 -14.74 -9.29 -16.75
C LEU A 47 -15.74 -9.81 -15.72
N SER A 48 -15.44 -10.96 -15.13
CA SER A 48 -16.18 -11.55 -14.02
C SER A 48 -15.48 -11.23 -12.70
N LEU A 49 -16.15 -10.53 -11.78
CA LEU A 49 -15.62 -10.36 -10.43
C LEU A 49 -15.66 -11.70 -9.70
N ARG A 50 -14.49 -12.22 -9.33
CA ARG A 50 -14.33 -13.50 -8.64
C ARG A 50 -14.21 -13.33 -7.14
N PHE A 51 -13.53 -12.27 -6.71
CA PHE A 51 -13.23 -12.01 -5.32
C PHE A 51 -13.45 -10.55 -4.94
N VAL A 52 -13.93 -10.33 -3.72
CA VAL A 52 -13.94 -9.04 -3.03
C VAL A 52 -13.17 -9.23 -1.73
N THR A 53 -12.26 -8.33 -1.43
CA THR A 53 -11.45 -8.36 -0.21
C THR A 53 -11.05 -6.95 0.22
N ASN A 54 -10.43 -6.85 1.39
CA ASN A 54 -9.89 -5.60 1.91
C ASN A 54 -8.45 -5.79 2.35
N THR A 55 -7.67 -4.70 2.32
CA THR A 55 -6.34 -4.68 2.92
C THR A 55 -6.42 -4.78 4.45
N HIS A 56 -7.48 -4.22 5.05
CA HIS A 56 -7.82 -4.31 6.47
C HIS A 56 -9.29 -3.89 6.69
N ARG A 57 -9.81 -4.04 7.91
CA ARG A 57 -11.24 -3.86 8.18
C ARG A 57 -11.62 -2.50 8.79
N HIS A 58 -10.87 -1.43 8.52
CA HIS A 58 -11.37 -0.09 8.84
C HIS A 58 -12.58 0.25 7.96
N TYR A 59 -13.48 1.05 8.50
CA TYR A 59 -14.80 1.32 7.90
C TYR A 59 -14.72 1.94 6.51
N ASP A 60 -13.69 2.71 6.26
CA ASP A 60 -13.46 3.42 5.00
C ASP A 60 -12.86 2.54 3.89
N HIS A 61 -12.41 1.32 4.21
CA HIS A 61 -11.96 0.32 3.23
C HIS A 61 -13.03 -0.71 2.87
N THR A 62 -14.17 -0.69 3.58
CA THR A 62 -15.22 -1.72 3.45
C THR A 62 -16.54 -1.25 2.81
N PRO A 63 -16.75 0.03 2.45
CA PRO A 63 -18.09 0.51 2.09
C PRO A 63 -18.66 -0.08 0.80
N GLY A 64 -17.81 -0.65 -0.06
CA GLY A 64 -18.24 -1.28 -1.32
C GLY A 64 -18.54 -2.77 -1.22
N ASP A 65 -18.17 -3.45 -0.14
CA ASP A 65 -18.24 -4.91 -0.02
C ASP A 65 -19.63 -5.45 -0.32
N ASP A 66 -20.65 -5.00 0.42
CA ASP A 66 -22.04 -5.48 0.26
C ASP A 66 -22.62 -5.14 -1.11
N HIS A 67 -22.23 -4.00 -1.69
CA HIS A 67 -22.67 -3.59 -3.03
C HIS A 67 -22.08 -4.50 -4.11
N LEU A 68 -20.79 -4.79 -4.05
CA LEU A 68 -20.12 -5.66 -5.00
C LEU A 68 -20.61 -7.10 -4.88
N LEU A 69 -20.71 -7.63 -3.67
CA LEU A 69 -21.19 -8.99 -3.40
C LEU A 69 -22.66 -9.15 -3.81
N GLY A 70 -23.53 -8.17 -3.50
CA GLY A 70 -24.94 -8.23 -3.85
C GLY A 70 -25.25 -8.10 -5.34
N LYS A 71 -24.33 -7.54 -6.14
CA LYS A 71 -24.51 -7.32 -7.60
C LYS A 71 -23.69 -8.28 -8.48
N THR A 72 -22.84 -9.12 -7.87
CA THR A 72 -21.98 -10.08 -8.57
C THR A 72 -22.09 -11.47 -7.92
N LYS A 73 -21.38 -12.45 -8.49
CA LYS A 73 -21.23 -13.79 -7.91
C LYS A 73 -19.86 -13.95 -7.22
N ALA A 74 -19.24 -12.85 -6.81
CA ALA A 74 -17.94 -12.87 -6.18
C ALA A 74 -17.98 -13.55 -4.81
N ALA A 75 -16.90 -14.25 -4.44
CA ALA A 75 -16.67 -14.71 -3.08
C ALA A 75 -16.00 -13.60 -2.27
N PHE A 76 -16.41 -13.43 -1.02
CA PHE A 76 -15.70 -12.56 -0.09
C PHE A 76 -14.51 -13.30 0.51
N LEU A 77 -13.32 -12.70 0.42
CA LEU A 77 -12.10 -13.18 1.07
C LEU A 77 -11.83 -12.27 2.27
N ASP A 78 -12.07 -12.77 3.46
CA ASP A 78 -11.82 -12.02 4.69
C ASP A 78 -10.32 -11.90 4.96
N CYS A 79 -9.76 -10.70 4.89
CA CYS A 79 -8.33 -10.44 5.12
C CYS A 79 -7.83 -10.99 6.48
N ARG A 80 -8.71 -11.09 7.49
CA ARG A 80 -8.39 -11.63 8.81
C ARG A 80 -8.03 -13.12 8.78
N THR A 81 -8.51 -13.84 7.77
CA THR A 81 -8.35 -15.32 7.64
C THR A 81 -7.26 -15.70 6.64
N LEU A 82 -6.80 -14.76 5.81
CA LEU A 82 -5.75 -15.02 4.82
C LEU A 82 -4.42 -15.31 5.51
N ALA A 83 -3.78 -16.40 5.09
CA ALA A 83 -2.47 -16.77 5.60
C ALA A 83 -1.35 -15.92 4.95
N ASP A 84 -0.25 -15.76 5.68
CA ASP A 84 0.94 -15.13 5.11
C ASP A 84 1.50 -15.98 3.96
N HIS A 85 1.84 -15.32 2.85
CA HIS A 85 2.25 -15.96 1.59
C HIS A 85 1.18 -16.86 0.92
N GLU A 86 -0.08 -16.76 1.33
CA GLU A 86 -1.18 -17.39 0.62
C GLU A 86 -1.25 -16.90 -0.83
N LYS A 87 -1.56 -17.81 -1.76
CA LYS A 87 -1.68 -17.50 -3.18
C LYS A 87 -3.13 -17.59 -3.62
N ILE A 88 -3.72 -16.45 -3.98
CA ILE A 88 -5.03 -16.38 -4.61
C ILE A 88 -4.82 -16.42 -6.12
N LEU A 89 -5.40 -17.39 -6.81
CA LEU A 89 -5.23 -17.52 -8.26
C LEU A 89 -6.29 -16.72 -9.01
N LEU A 90 -5.82 -15.81 -9.87
CA LEU A 90 -6.65 -15.02 -10.77
C LEU A 90 -6.23 -15.30 -12.21
N ASP A 91 -7.10 -15.96 -12.98
CA ASP A 91 -6.80 -16.49 -14.33
C ASP A 91 -5.51 -17.34 -14.41
N GLY A 92 -5.19 -18.04 -13.31
CA GLY A 92 -4.00 -18.90 -13.20
C GLY A 92 -2.75 -18.19 -12.68
N GLU A 93 -2.75 -16.88 -12.58
CA GLU A 93 -1.65 -16.08 -12.04
C GLU A 93 -1.83 -15.83 -10.53
N PRO A 94 -0.76 -15.89 -9.73
CA PRO A 94 -0.85 -15.74 -8.29
C PRO A 94 -0.91 -14.27 -7.86
N VAL A 95 -1.85 -13.96 -6.98
CA VAL A 95 -1.82 -12.79 -6.09
C VAL A 95 -1.36 -13.29 -4.72
N VAL A 96 -0.20 -12.83 -4.27
CA VAL A 96 0.42 -13.29 -3.02
C VAL A 96 0.05 -12.36 -1.88
N VAL A 97 -0.40 -12.93 -0.77
CA VAL A 97 -0.76 -12.18 0.45
C VAL A 97 0.48 -12.01 1.33
N TYR A 98 0.72 -10.80 1.83
CA TYR A 98 1.70 -10.51 2.87
C TYR A 98 0.96 -10.00 4.11
N ARG A 99 1.02 -10.71 5.21
CA ARG A 99 0.52 -10.18 6.48
C ARG A 99 1.45 -9.09 7.00
N THR A 100 0.89 -7.90 7.22
CA THR A 100 1.65 -6.71 7.62
C THR A 100 1.00 -6.02 8.82
N PRO A 101 0.92 -6.71 9.99
CA PRO A 101 0.32 -6.10 11.17
C PRO A 101 1.10 -4.86 11.61
N GLY A 102 0.38 -3.88 12.15
CA GLY A 102 0.95 -2.60 12.62
C GLY A 102 -0.08 -1.51 12.56
N HIS A 103 -0.48 -1.07 11.37
CA HIS A 103 -1.60 -0.14 11.23
C HIS A 103 -2.88 -0.72 11.86
N SER A 104 -3.23 -1.93 11.49
CA SER A 104 -4.21 -2.76 12.18
C SER A 104 -3.67 -4.18 12.39
N LYS A 105 -4.34 -4.98 13.23
CA LYS A 105 -3.93 -6.39 13.47
C LYS A 105 -4.16 -7.29 12.25
N ASP A 106 -5.12 -6.92 11.42
CA ASP A 106 -5.58 -7.66 10.26
C ASP A 106 -5.02 -7.13 8.94
N SER A 107 -4.11 -6.13 8.98
CA SER A 107 -3.50 -5.57 7.79
C SER A 107 -2.78 -6.62 6.95
N VAL A 108 -3.08 -6.60 5.65
CA VAL A 108 -2.43 -7.42 4.62
C VAL A 108 -2.11 -6.56 3.40
N CYS A 109 -1.06 -6.94 2.68
CA CYS A 109 -0.75 -6.42 1.35
C CYS A 109 -0.98 -7.50 0.30
N PHE A 110 -1.32 -7.12 -0.94
CA PHE A 110 -1.53 -8.02 -2.06
C PHE A 110 -0.49 -7.75 -3.14
N HIS A 111 0.28 -8.77 -3.52
CA HIS A 111 1.38 -8.65 -4.48
C HIS A 111 1.08 -9.47 -5.73
N ALA A 112 0.96 -8.81 -6.88
CA ALA A 112 0.71 -9.41 -8.18
C ALA A 112 1.74 -8.90 -9.21
N GLY A 113 2.59 -9.78 -9.71
CA GLY A 113 3.69 -9.36 -10.59
C GLY A 113 4.62 -8.36 -9.90
N ASN A 114 4.72 -7.13 -10.43
CA ASN A 114 5.48 -6.04 -9.81
C ASN A 114 4.62 -5.09 -8.97
N ASP A 115 3.32 -5.37 -8.79
CA ASP A 115 2.38 -4.47 -8.13
C ASP A 115 2.08 -4.94 -6.70
N LEU A 116 2.27 -4.06 -5.74
CA LEU A 116 1.99 -4.29 -4.33
C LEU A 116 0.94 -3.29 -3.84
N ILE A 117 -0.28 -3.78 -3.56
CA ILE A 117 -1.32 -3.00 -2.90
C ILE A 117 -1.07 -3.09 -1.40
N THR A 118 -0.75 -1.97 -0.77
CA THR A 118 -0.25 -1.90 0.61
C THR A 118 -1.28 -1.43 1.62
N GLY A 119 -2.45 -0.97 1.17
CA GLY A 119 -3.41 -0.35 2.08
C GLY A 119 -2.73 0.73 2.92
N ASP A 120 -3.01 0.70 4.21
CA ASP A 120 -2.51 1.69 5.16
C ASP A 120 -1.23 1.25 5.89
N THR A 121 -0.56 0.22 5.38
CA THR A 121 0.76 -0.18 5.90
C THR A 121 1.85 0.75 5.39
N LEU A 122 1.92 0.96 4.07
CA LEU A 122 2.92 1.80 3.41
C LEU A 122 2.21 2.73 2.43
N PHE A 123 2.38 4.04 2.61
CA PHE A 123 1.92 5.06 1.69
C PHE A 123 3.04 5.58 0.79
N ASN A 124 2.68 6.37 -0.21
CA ASN A 124 3.65 7.07 -1.02
C ASN A 124 4.28 8.22 -0.21
N ALA A 125 5.57 8.10 0.08
CA ALA A 125 6.42 8.99 0.89
C ALA A 125 6.15 8.99 2.42
N THR A 126 5.33 8.08 2.95
CA THR A 126 5.11 7.90 4.39
C THR A 126 4.67 6.46 4.71
N ILE A 127 4.34 6.18 5.97
CA ILE A 127 3.72 4.93 6.43
C ILE A 127 2.45 5.25 7.22
N GLY A 128 1.62 4.24 7.48
CA GLY A 128 0.43 4.38 8.30
C GLY A 128 0.71 4.62 9.79
N ASN A 129 -0.32 5.05 10.50
CA ASN A 129 -0.28 5.11 11.96
C ASN A 129 -0.32 3.70 12.54
N CYS A 130 0.37 3.46 13.66
CA CYS A 130 0.36 2.18 14.35
C CYS A 130 -0.76 2.13 15.40
N PHE A 131 -2.00 1.82 14.97
CA PHE A 131 -3.13 1.75 15.92
C PHE A 131 -3.13 0.48 16.78
N THR A 132 -2.32 -0.52 16.44
CA THR A 132 -2.17 -1.71 17.28
C THR A 132 -1.41 -1.44 18.58
N GLY A 133 -0.57 -0.38 18.61
CA GLY A 133 0.42 -0.14 19.65
C GLY A 133 1.65 -1.04 19.56
N ASP A 134 1.66 -2.04 18.67
CA ASP A 134 2.81 -2.91 18.42
C ASP A 134 3.74 -2.30 17.37
N LEU A 135 4.49 -1.28 17.79
CA LEU A 135 5.48 -0.61 16.93
C LEU A 135 6.54 -1.57 16.41
N ARG A 136 6.89 -2.60 17.20
CA ARG A 136 7.92 -3.56 16.78
C ARG A 136 7.43 -4.44 15.64
N GLY A 137 6.25 -5.00 15.77
CA GLY A 137 5.64 -5.78 14.70
C GLY A 137 5.41 -4.94 13.44
N PHE A 138 5.06 -3.65 13.60
CA PHE A 138 4.93 -2.74 12.46
C PHE A 138 6.27 -2.49 11.75
N PHE A 139 7.34 -2.24 12.51
CA PHE A 139 8.68 -2.10 11.95
C PHE A 139 9.10 -3.35 11.15
N GLU A 140 8.87 -4.54 11.69
CA GLU A 140 9.15 -5.81 11.01
C GLU A 140 8.34 -5.97 9.72
N SER A 141 7.08 -5.52 9.72
CA SER A 141 6.23 -5.47 8.51
C SER A 141 6.84 -4.55 7.45
N ILE A 142 7.25 -3.33 7.82
CA ILE A 142 7.91 -2.40 6.90
C ILE A 142 9.24 -2.97 6.38
N GLN A 143 10.08 -3.56 7.23
CA GLN A 143 11.34 -4.17 6.80
C GLN A 143 11.12 -5.31 5.77
N ARG A 144 10.07 -6.11 5.95
CA ARG A 144 9.71 -7.16 4.98
C ARG A 144 9.34 -6.58 3.62
N LEU A 145 8.57 -5.49 3.59
CA LEU A 145 8.23 -4.81 2.34
C LEU A 145 9.47 -4.17 1.68
N MET A 146 10.38 -3.61 2.49
CA MET A 146 11.64 -3.04 2.00
C MET A 146 12.56 -4.08 1.34
N ALA A 147 12.40 -5.36 1.65
CA ALA A 147 13.20 -6.46 1.08
C ALA A 147 12.70 -6.91 -0.32
N LEU A 148 11.56 -6.41 -0.80
CA LEU A 148 11.06 -6.67 -2.14
C LEU A 148 11.95 -6.00 -3.20
N PRO A 149 11.85 -6.42 -4.49
CA PRO A 149 12.57 -5.78 -5.59
C PRO A 149 12.32 -4.27 -5.68
N ASP A 150 13.33 -3.52 -6.06
CA ASP A 150 13.30 -2.06 -6.12
C ASP A 150 12.29 -1.50 -7.16
N ASP A 151 11.95 -2.27 -8.18
CA ASP A 151 10.96 -1.95 -9.21
C ASP A 151 9.52 -2.29 -8.79
N THR A 152 9.30 -2.86 -7.58
CA THR A 152 7.96 -3.07 -7.03
C THR A 152 7.21 -1.75 -6.95
N ARG A 153 6.04 -1.68 -7.59
CA ARG A 153 5.16 -0.51 -7.56
C ARG A 153 4.27 -0.56 -6.33
N ILE A 154 4.24 0.51 -5.56
CA ILE A 154 3.51 0.64 -4.30
C ILE A 154 2.21 1.39 -4.53
N PHE A 155 1.09 0.73 -4.26
CA PHE A 155 -0.27 1.22 -4.36
C PHE A 155 -0.90 1.32 -2.97
N ALA A 156 -1.02 2.52 -2.46
CA ALA A 156 -1.45 2.81 -1.09
C ALA A 156 -2.98 2.83 -0.90
N GLY A 157 -3.47 2.80 0.34
CA GLY A 157 -4.90 2.89 0.64
C GLY A 157 -5.51 4.28 0.43
N HIS A 158 -4.70 5.33 0.54
CA HIS A 158 -5.13 6.73 0.38
C HIS A 158 -4.14 7.56 -0.43
N ASP A 159 -4.65 8.67 -1.00
CA ASP A 159 -3.84 9.71 -1.63
C ASP A 159 -3.44 10.78 -0.59
N TYR A 160 -2.40 10.48 0.17
CA TYR A 160 -1.79 11.43 1.12
C TYR A 160 -0.49 12.05 0.59
N VAL A 161 -0.21 11.91 -0.71
CA VAL A 161 1.09 12.30 -1.30
C VAL A 161 1.48 13.74 -0.99
N ARG A 162 0.55 14.68 -1.07
CA ARG A 162 0.83 16.09 -0.82
C ARG A 162 1.37 16.33 0.58
N ASP A 163 0.68 15.79 1.58
CA ASP A 163 1.01 16.01 3.00
C ASP A 163 2.24 15.18 3.38
N SER A 164 2.34 13.95 2.86
CA SER A 164 3.50 13.07 3.05
C SER A 164 4.79 13.70 2.52
N LEU A 165 4.78 14.26 1.31
CA LEU A 165 5.94 14.94 0.75
C LEU A 165 6.28 16.25 1.50
N THR A 166 5.28 16.93 2.03
CA THR A 166 5.48 18.12 2.87
C THR A 166 6.18 17.74 4.16
N PHE A 167 5.74 16.68 4.81
CA PHE A 167 6.39 16.13 6.01
C PHE A 167 7.81 15.63 5.70
N ALA A 168 7.98 14.82 4.65
CA ALA A 168 9.30 14.34 4.25
C ALA A 168 10.28 15.50 3.99
N ARG A 169 9.84 16.57 3.32
CA ARG A 169 10.65 17.79 3.10
C ARG A 169 10.98 18.51 4.40
N HIS A 170 10.06 18.54 5.37
CA HIS A 170 10.36 19.12 6.69
C HIS A 170 11.51 18.39 7.39
N LEU A 171 11.59 17.06 7.22
CA LEU A 171 12.67 16.26 7.81
C LEU A 171 13.98 16.33 7.00
N GLU A 172 13.89 16.35 5.67
CA GLU A 172 15.02 16.35 4.74
C GLU A 172 14.84 17.47 3.68
N PRO A 173 15.02 18.76 4.03
CA PRO A 173 14.73 19.88 3.12
C PRO A 173 15.56 19.89 1.84
N ASP A 174 16.76 19.30 1.88
CA ASP A 174 17.71 19.24 0.75
C ASP A 174 17.62 17.94 -0.04
N ASN A 175 16.63 17.07 0.23
CA ASN A 175 16.47 15.81 -0.49
C ASN A 175 15.81 16.01 -1.87
N PRO A 176 16.56 15.91 -2.99
CA PRO A 176 16.01 16.19 -4.32
C PRO A 176 15.01 15.13 -4.80
N ALA A 177 14.98 13.93 -4.20
CA ALA A 177 14.07 12.88 -4.59
C ALA A 177 12.61 13.24 -4.26
N ILE A 178 12.38 13.99 -3.19
CA ILE A 178 11.07 14.47 -2.76
C ILE A 178 10.46 15.37 -3.84
N GLU A 179 11.23 16.38 -4.31
CA GLU A 179 10.76 17.30 -5.34
C GLU A 179 10.58 16.60 -6.69
N ARG A 180 11.49 15.69 -7.03
CA ARG A 180 11.38 14.90 -8.26
C ARG A 180 10.10 14.09 -8.28
N PHE A 181 9.77 13.38 -7.20
CA PHE A 181 8.53 12.60 -7.13
C PHE A 181 7.30 13.50 -7.22
N ARG A 182 7.30 14.64 -6.52
CA ARG A 182 6.21 15.62 -6.58
C ARG A 182 5.90 16.10 -8.01
N GLN A 183 6.95 16.24 -8.85
CA GLN A 183 6.82 16.70 -10.24
C GLN A 183 6.43 15.60 -11.22
N THR A 184 6.66 14.34 -10.89
CA THR A 184 6.52 13.21 -11.83
C THR A 184 5.42 12.21 -11.46
N CYS A 185 4.87 12.26 -10.24
CA CYS A 185 3.75 11.39 -9.88
C CYS A 185 2.51 11.74 -10.69
N ASP A 186 1.82 10.69 -11.17
CA ASP A 186 0.55 10.84 -11.87
C ASP A 186 -0.59 10.95 -10.83
N PRO A 187 -1.33 12.09 -10.79
CA PRO A 187 -2.43 12.23 -9.84
C PRO A 187 -3.65 11.37 -10.16
N TYR A 188 -3.73 10.83 -11.37
CA TYR A 188 -4.86 10.00 -11.81
C TYR A 188 -4.60 8.50 -11.67
N PHE A 189 -3.31 8.11 -11.67
CA PHE A 189 -2.87 6.73 -11.43
C PHE A 189 -1.66 6.74 -10.52
N LEU A 190 -1.94 6.85 -9.23
CA LEU A 190 -0.93 7.12 -8.22
C LEU A 190 -0.22 5.83 -7.78
N TYR A 191 1.08 5.81 -7.94
CA TYR A 191 1.98 4.83 -7.35
C TYR A 191 3.39 5.42 -7.21
N SER A 192 4.20 4.78 -6.40
CA SER A 192 5.66 4.97 -6.36
C SER A 192 6.34 3.62 -6.56
N THR A 193 7.61 3.60 -6.96
CA THR A 193 8.41 2.38 -6.87
C THR A 193 9.08 2.28 -5.50
N LEU A 194 9.40 1.06 -5.07
CA LEU A 194 10.13 0.86 -3.82
C LEU A 194 11.50 1.58 -3.84
N ALA A 195 12.15 1.66 -5.02
CA ALA A 195 13.36 2.47 -5.20
C ALA A 195 13.13 3.96 -4.95
N GLN A 196 11.95 4.50 -5.31
CA GLN A 196 11.60 5.89 -5.02
C GLN A 196 11.31 6.07 -3.53
N GLU A 197 10.58 5.16 -2.92
CA GLU A 197 10.31 5.17 -1.47
C GLU A 197 11.61 5.17 -0.65
N LYS A 198 12.55 4.29 -0.96
CA LYS A 198 13.88 4.25 -0.32
C LYS A 198 14.67 5.56 -0.47
N LYS A 199 14.32 6.43 -1.43
CA LYS A 199 14.98 7.72 -1.64
C LYS A 199 14.26 8.91 -1.02
N MET A 200 12.94 8.81 -0.74
CA MET A 200 12.13 9.95 -0.30
C MET A 200 11.36 9.72 1.00
N ASN A 201 11.00 8.46 1.32
CA ASN A 201 10.19 8.14 2.50
C ASN A 201 11.06 8.11 3.75
N PRO A 202 10.88 9.02 4.72
CA PRO A 202 11.72 9.07 5.92
C PRO A 202 11.75 7.77 6.71
N TYR A 203 10.64 7.04 6.75
CA TYR A 203 10.49 5.79 7.50
C TYR A 203 11.20 4.60 6.85
N LEU A 204 11.60 4.71 5.57
CA LEU A 204 12.44 3.74 4.87
C LEU A 204 13.91 4.20 4.87
N ARG A 205 14.17 5.46 5.26
CA ARG A 205 15.47 6.11 5.24
C ARG A 205 16.09 6.25 6.65
N PHE A 206 15.57 5.54 7.62
CA PHE A 206 15.99 5.65 9.04
C PHE A 206 17.48 5.40 9.28
N ASN A 207 18.19 4.74 8.34
CA ASN A 207 19.64 4.50 8.38
C ASN A 207 20.45 5.56 7.62
N GLU A 208 19.81 6.41 6.84
CA GLU A 208 20.48 7.42 6.04
C GLU A 208 21.03 8.55 6.91
N GLU A 209 22.21 9.03 6.54
CA GLU A 209 22.93 10.03 7.34
C GLU A 209 22.12 11.30 7.64
N PRO A 210 21.34 11.89 6.70
CA PRO A 210 20.50 13.05 6.99
C PRO A 210 19.49 12.81 8.12
N ILE A 211 18.87 11.63 8.12
CA ILE A 211 17.91 11.23 9.17
C ILE A 211 18.64 11.02 10.50
N VAL A 212 19.78 10.33 10.49
CA VAL A 212 20.58 10.10 11.72
C VAL A 212 21.03 11.44 12.34
N ARG A 213 21.46 12.40 11.51
CA ARG A 213 21.81 13.77 11.97
C ARG A 213 20.60 14.53 12.53
N LEU A 214 19.44 14.40 11.89
CA LEU A 214 18.19 14.97 12.38
C LEU A 214 17.86 14.46 13.79
N LEU A 215 17.91 13.14 13.99
CA LEU A 215 17.64 12.50 15.28
C LEU A 215 18.67 12.95 16.33
N GLN A 216 19.95 13.11 15.96
CA GLN A 216 20.98 13.65 16.82
C GLN A 216 20.69 15.09 17.25
N LYS A 217 20.33 15.96 16.30
CA LYS A 217 19.98 17.36 16.58
C LYS A 217 18.76 17.46 17.52
N ARG A 218 17.81 16.55 17.37
CA ARG A 218 16.60 16.45 18.22
C ARG A 218 16.84 15.71 19.53
N LYS A 219 18.06 15.20 19.77
CA LYS A 219 18.45 14.42 20.96
C LYS A 219 17.61 13.14 21.18
N LEU A 220 17.15 12.54 20.07
CA LEU A 220 16.36 11.30 20.07
C LEU A 220 17.27 10.06 20.05
N PRO A 221 16.82 8.91 20.61
CA PRO A 221 17.50 7.62 20.51
C PRO A 221 17.82 7.25 19.05
N ARG A 222 19.03 6.71 18.78
CA ARG A 222 19.46 6.40 17.41
C ARG A 222 20.60 5.37 17.29
N ALA A 223 20.94 4.68 18.37
CA ALA A 223 22.06 3.75 18.36
C ALA A 223 21.80 2.53 17.46
N THR A 224 20.57 2.04 17.44
CA THR A 224 20.13 0.90 16.63
C THR A 224 19.15 1.33 15.54
N GLU A 225 18.94 0.48 14.54
CA GLU A 225 17.90 0.69 13.49
C GLU A 225 16.52 0.86 14.12
N TRP A 226 16.20 0.04 15.08
CA TRP A 226 14.95 0.10 15.82
C TRP A 226 14.78 1.44 16.54
N GLU A 227 15.79 1.90 17.26
CA GLU A 227 15.72 3.20 17.93
C GLU A 227 15.52 4.36 16.94
N ARG A 228 16.20 4.32 15.79
CA ARG A 228 16.05 5.34 14.75
C ARG A 228 14.63 5.36 14.20
N TRP A 229 14.11 4.19 13.84
CA TRP A 229 12.75 4.08 13.31
C TRP A 229 11.71 4.48 14.35
N GLN A 230 11.82 3.98 15.58
CA GLN A 230 10.93 4.36 16.68
C GLN A 230 10.97 5.86 16.97
N SER A 231 12.16 6.48 16.92
CA SER A 231 12.31 7.92 17.10
C SER A 231 11.61 8.72 15.99
N LEU A 232 11.67 8.25 14.74
CA LEU A 232 10.92 8.87 13.63
C LEU A 232 9.40 8.86 13.88
N MET A 233 8.88 7.77 14.45
CA MET A 233 7.44 7.64 14.79
C MET A 233 6.98 8.63 15.88
N THR A 234 7.90 9.31 16.57
CA THR A 234 7.56 10.35 17.57
C THR A 234 7.61 11.77 17.00
N ILE A 235 8.03 11.93 15.75
CA ILE A 235 8.13 13.25 15.11
C ILE A 235 6.82 13.56 14.40
N GLU A 236 6.17 14.66 14.80
CA GLU A 236 4.97 15.25 14.21
C GLU A 236 5.32 16.45 13.32
#